data_9c3a148d283c770576411ea8198a513e
#
_entry.id   9c3a148d283c770576411ea8198a513e
#
_cell.length_a   1.000
_cell.length_b   1.000
_cell.length_c   1.000
_cell.angle_alpha   90.00
_cell.angle_beta   90.00
_cell.angle_gamma   90.00
#
_symmetry.space_group_name_H-M   'P 1'
#
loop_
_entity.id
_entity.type
_entity.pdbx_description
1 polymer ?
#
loop_
_entity_poly.entity_id
_entity_poly.type
_entity_poly.pdbx_seq_one_letter_code
_entity_poly.pdbx_strand_id
1 'polypeptide(L)'
;MATGMNFDLVSYSGALHTKSVTTTPFLNLIGAPETTNAVEFAVNQEYALGTPSQPKISESDSLTAPEAANVTRSQATNVTQIFQESIAISYTRESNMGQLSGVNIAGQVENPTSELQFQTAATMQKIRNDIEYTCINGKYHKSTGNTDASQTRGILEAIVTNAVK
;
A
#
# COMPACT_ATOMS: atom_id res chain seq x y z
N MET A 1 -18.14 -4.17 -25.24
CA MET A 1 -16.70 -3.93 -25.00
C MET A 1 -15.91 -4.72 -26.00
N ALA A 2 -15.22 -4.06 -26.90
CA ALA A 2 -14.31 -4.74 -27.79
C ALA A 2 -13.18 -5.30 -26.96
N THR A 3 -13.12 -6.60 -26.78
CA THR A 3 -11.95 -7.30 -26.29
C THR A 3 -10.89 -7.19 -27.36
N GLY A 4 -10.14 -6.08 -27.39
CA GLY A 4 -9.02 -5.93 -28.28
C GLY A 4 -8.07 -7.10 -28.03
N MET A 5 -7.95 -7.98 -28.98
CA MET A 5 -6.88 -8.97 -28.99
C MET A 5 -5.57 -8.19 -29.10
N ASN A 6 -4.69 -8.32 -28.14
CA ASN A 6 -3.41 -7.63 -28.13
C ASN A 6 -2.50 -8.04 -29.31
N PHE A 7 -2.91 -9.05 -30.07
CA PHE A 7 -2.16 -9.65 -31.17
C PHE A 7 -2.91 -9.65 -32.51
N ASP A 8 -3.96 -8.85 -32.66
CA ASP A 8 -4.67 -8.65 -33.92
C ASP A 8 -3.90 -7.76 -34.91
N LEU A 9 -2.65 -7.45 -34.60
CA LEU A 9 -1.78 -6.63 -35.44
C LEU A 9 -1.15 -7.53 -36.54
N VAL A 10 -1.34 -7.14 -37.77
CA VAL A 10 -0.86 -7.86 -38.96
C VAL A 10 0.67 -7.96 -39.01
N SER A 11 1.37 -7.01 -38.47
CA SER A 11 2.80 -7.10 -38.18
C SER A 11 3.16 -6.15 -37.04
N TYR A 12 3.81 -6.66 -36.02
CA TYR A 12 4.31 -5.89 -34.91
C TYR A 12 5.84 -6.01 -34.85
N SER A 13 6.52 -4.95 -35.20
CA SER A 13 7.96 -4.83 -35.02
C SER A 13 8.22 -3.72 -34.02
N GLY A 14 8.71 -4.07 -32.81
CA GLY A 14 9.02 -3.08 -31.78
C GLY A 14 9.14 -3.68 -30.40
N ALA A 15 9.69 -2.91 -29.49
CA ALA A 15 9.77 -3.29 -28.09
C ALA A 15 8.43 -3.01 -27.38
N LEU A 16 8.03 -3.89 -26.48
CA LEU A 16 6.87 -3.70 -25.63
C LEU A 16 7.21 -2.66 -24.55
N HIS A 17 6.49 -1.54 -24.54
CA HIS A 17 6.65 -0.50 -23.54
C HIS A 17 5.40 -0.39 -22.66
N THR A 18 5.60 -0.25 -21.36
CA THR A 18 4.52 0.08 -20.45
C THR A 18 4.36 1.60 -20.33
N LYS A 19 3.12 2.07 -20.26
CA LYS A 19 2.78 3.46 -19.95
C LYS A 19 2.57 3.69 -18.46
N SER A 20 2.53 2.62 -17.69
CA SER A 20 2.27 2.66 -16.24
C SER A 20 3.56 2.81 -15.46
N VAL A 21 3.46 3.32 -14.24
CA VAL A 21 4.57 3.35 -13.29
C VAL A 21 4.92 1.93 -12.89
N THR A 22 6.19 1.56 -13.06
CA THR A 22 6.70 0.21 -12.71
C THR A 22 7.61 0.24 -11.48
N THR A 23 7.94 1.42 -10.97
CA THR A 23 8.81 1.59 -9.82
C THR A 23 8.01 1.82 -8.56
N THR A 24 8.38 1.14 -7.48
CA THR A 24 7.80 1.29 -6.14
C THR A 24 8.89 1.74 -5.17
N PRO A 25 9.32 3.01 -5.22
CA PRO A 25 10.46 3.51 -4.46
C PRO A 25 10.22 3.45 -2.95
N PHE A 26 9.00 3.73 -2.52
CA PHE A 26 8.66 3.73 -1.11
C PHE A 26 8.73 2.33 -0.49
N LEU A 27 8.16 1.31 -1.13
CA LEU A 27 8.25 -0.08 -0.68
C LEU A 27 9.70 -0.58 -0.65
N ASN A 28 10.52 -0.16 -1.61
CA ASN A 28 11.94 -0.51 -1.63
C ASN A 28 12.73 0.17 -0.49
N LEU A 29 12.31 1.36 -0.06
CA LEU A 29 12.94 2.11 1.01
C LEU A 29 12.63 1.54 2.40
N ILE A 30 11.38 1.08 2.63
CA ILE A 30 10.95 0.56 3.94
C ILE A 30 11.69 -0.72 4.32
N GLY A 31 12.09 -1.54 3.35
CA GLY A 31 12.79 -2.78 3.59
C GLY A 31 11.86 -3.97 3.88
N ALA A 32 12.30 -4.91 4.72
CA ALA A 32 11.57 -6.13 5.00
C ALA A 32 10.32 -5.88 5.85
N PRO A 33 9.16 -6.43 5.46
CA PRO A 33 7.92 -6.29 6.22
C PRO A 33 7.95 -7.17 7.47
N GLU A 34 7.28 -6.71 8.53
CA GLU A 34 6.92 -7.54 9.66
C GLU A 34 5.61 -8.29 9.39
N THR A 35 5.50 -9.50 9.96
CA THR A 35 4.31 -10.32 9.82
C THR A 35 3.42 -10.21 11.06
N THR A 36 2.10 -10.09 10.84
CA THR A 36 1.11 -10.12 11.92
C THR A 36 0.00 -11.11 11.56
N ASN A 37 -0.56 -11.77 12.56
CA ASN A 37 -1.75 -12.61 12.43
C ASN A 37 -3.02 -11.92 12.95
N ALA A 38 -2.91 -10.65 13.35
CA ALA A 38 -4.02 -9.85 13.84
C ALA A 38 -4.59 -8.96 12.73
N VAL A 39 -5.91 -8.81 12.69
CA VAL A 39 -6.59 -7.88 11.76
C VAL A 39 -6.29 -6.43 12.14
N GLU A 40 -6.21 -6.15 13.44
CA GLU A 40 -5.87 -4.85 13.99
C GLU A 40 -4.57 -4.96 14.77
N PHE A 41 -3.64 -4.04 14.54
CA PHE A 41 -2.34 -4.03 15.19
C PHE A 41 -2.01 -2.63 15.71
N ALA A 42 -1.24 -2.59 16.80
CA ALA A 42 -0.78 -1.35 17.40
C ALA A 42 0.34 -0.71 16.58
N VAL A 43 0.21 0.57 16.32
CA VAL A 43 1.22 1.35 15.59
C VAL A 43 2.04 2.20 16.54
N ASN A 44 1.36 2.87 17.49
CA ASN A 44 2.01 3.81 18.39
C ASN A 44 1.32 3.82 19.75
N GLN A 45 2.10 4.06 20.81
CA GLN A 45 1.61 4.35 22.14
C GLN A 45 2.02 5.78 22.53
N GLU A 46 1.06 6.58 22.94
CA GLU A 46 1.26 7.97 23.27
C GLU A 46 0.81 8.26 24.69
N TYR A 47 1.52 9.14 25.37
CA TYR A 47 1.08 9.74 26.60
C TYR A 47 1.44 11.22 26.59
N ALA A 48 0.60 12.05 27.17
CA ALA A 48 0.84 13.47 27.29
C ALA A 48 1.07 13.83 28.75
N LEU A 49 2.18 14.49 29.01
CA LEU A 49 2.38 15.18 30.27
C LEU A 49 1.52 16.45 30.27
N GLY A 50 1.00 16.83 31.43
CA GLY A 50 0.27 18.10 31.57
C GLY A 50 1.10 19.29 31.08
N THR A 51 0.42 20.37 30.71
CA THR A 51 1.09 21.61 30.29
C THR A 51 2.00 22.11 31.40
N PRO A 52 3.27 22.41 31.12
CA PRO A 52 4.17 22.95 32.10
C PRO A 52 3.59 24.24 32.73
N SER A 53 3.55 24.30 34.01
CA SER A 53 3.10 25.47 34.76
C SER A 53 4.04 25.75 35.93
N GLN A 54 4.09 27.00 36.39
CA GLN A 54 4.83 27.34 37.59
C GLN A 54 3.99 26.97 38.82
N PRO A 55 4.43 26.00 39.67
CA PRO A 55 3.70 25.64 40.86
C PRO A 55 3.62 26.83 41.82
N LYS A 56 2.43 27.06 42.39
CA LYS A 56 2.22 28.07 43.44
C LYS A 56 1.69 27.35 44.67
N ILE A 57 2.60 26.86 45.47
CA ILE A 57 2.29 26.11 46.69
C ILE A 57 2.65 27.03 47.85
N SER A 58 1.68 27.35 48.72
CA SER A 58 1.91 28.10 49.97
C SER A 58 2.45 27.19 51.07
N GLU A 59 3.01 27.77 52.13
CA GLU A 59 3.45 27.01 53.30
C GLU A 59 2.31 26.18 53.91
N SER A 60 1.11 26.73 53.98
CA SER A 60 -0.07 25.99 54.46
C SER A 60 -0.49 24.85 53.53
N ASP A 61 -0.41 25.06 52.19
CA ASP A 61 -0.77 24.04 51.20
C ASP A 61 0.26 22.91 51.20
N SER A 62 1.51 23.16 51.54
CA SER A 62 2.56 22.15 51.61
C SER A 62 2.30 21.08 52.68
N LEU A 63 1.46 21.40 53.67
CA LEU A 63 1.06 20.44 54.71
C LEU A 63 -0.07 19.50 54.29
N THR A 64 -0.71 19.79 53.14
CA THR A 64 -1.82 18.97 52.62
C THR A 64 -1.34 18.20 51.41
N ALA A 65 -1.60 16.90 51.38
CA ALA A 65 -1.25 16.08 50.22
C ALA A 65 -2.03 16.57 48.98
N PRO A 66 -1.37 16.78 47.84
CA PRO A 66 -2.04 17.17 46.60
C PRO A 66 -2.95 16.03 46.09
N GLU A 67 -3.97 16.40 45.32
CA GLU A 67 -4.80 15.39 44.63
C GLU A 67 -3.95 14.55 43.67
N ALA A 68 -4.22 13.24 43.65
CA ALA A 68 -3.50 12.34 42.79
C ALA A 68 -3.93 12.56 41.34
N ALA A 69 -2.98 12.89 40.46
CA ALA A 69 -3.18 12.98 39.03
C ALA A 69 -2.45 11.85 38.32
N ASN A 70 -3.19 11.12 37.48
CA ASN A 70 -2.63 10.01 36.68
C ASN A 70 -2.43 10.43 35.23
N VAL A 71 -1.30 10.04 34.66
CA VAL A 71 -1.04 10.19 33.23
C VAL A 71 -1.74 9.04 32.47
N THR A 72 -2.63 9.39 31.56
CA THR A 72 -3.30 8.42 30.70
C THR A 72 -2.45 8.13 29.46
N ARG A 73 -2.43 6.87 29.06
CA ARG A 73 -1.80 6.42 27.83
C ARG A 73 -2.87 6.12 26.79
N SER A 74 -2.66 6.55 25.56
CA SER A 74 -3.48 6.21 24.40
C SER A 74 -2.68 5.35 23.42
N GLN A 75 -3.37 4.56 22.63
CA GLN A 75 -2.76 3.69 21.64
C GLN A 75 -3.42 3.95 20.30
N ALA A 76 -2.61 4.23 19.27
CA ALA A 76 -3.06 4.28 17.89
C ALA A 76 -2.96 2.88 17.27
N THR A 77 -4.00 2.49 16.55
CA THR A 77 -4.06 1.21 15.86
C THR A 77 -4.18 1.42 14.36
N ASN A 78 -3.80 0.41 13.60
CA ASN A 78 -4.03 0.31 12.17
C ASN A 78 -4.62 -1.06 11.85
N VAL A 79 -5.20 -1.23 10.68
CA VAL A 79 -5.84 -2.48 10.25
C VAL A 79 -5.18 -3.03 9.00
N THR A 80 -5.26 -4.35 8.84
CA THR A 80 -4.82 -5.02 7.61
C THR A 80 -5.85 -4.85 6.51
N GLN A 81 -5.38 -4.79 5.27
CA GLN A 81 -6.21 -4.65 4.06
C GLN A 81 -5.96 -5.82 3.12
N ILE A 82 -7.00 -6.25 2.40
CA ILE A 82 -6.91 -7.30 1.40
C ILE A 82 -6.64 -6.66 0.03
N PHE A 83 -5.62 -7.16 -0.67
CA PHE A 83 -5.36 -6.84 -2.06
C PHE A 83 -5.60 -8.09 -2.89
N GLN A 84 -6.44 -7.99 -3.90
CA GLN A 84 -6.80 -9.12 -4.74
C GLN A 84 -6.96 -8.68 -6.19
N GLU A 85 -6.38 -9.45 -7.10
CA GLU A 85 -6.57 -9.32 -8.53
C GLU A 85 -6.79 -10.71 -9.13
N SER A 86 -7.51 -10.77 -10.24
CA SER A 86 -7.76 -12.01 -10.96
C SER A 86 -7.36 -11.90 -12.42
N ILE A 87 -6.92 -13.01 -13.00
CA ILE A 87 -6.51 -13.12 -14.39
C ILE A 87 -7.42 -14.16 -15.04
N ALA A 88 -8.00 -13.83 -16.19
CA ALA A 88 -8.76 -14.76 -17.01
C ALA A 88 -8.19 -14.79 -18.43
N ILE A 89 -7.74 -15.96 -18.87
CA ILE A 89 -7.15 -16.17 -20.18
C ILE A 89 -7.94 -17.28 -20.90
N SER A 90 -8.36 -17.02 -22.13
CA SER A 90 -9.00 -18.02 -22.95
C SER A 90 -7.98 -18.93 -23.62
N TYR A 91 -8.39 -20.15 -23.98
CA TYR A 91 -7.55 -21.09 -24.72
C TYR A 91 -6.96 -20.48 -26.00
N THR A 92 -7.77 -19.72 -26.72
CA THR A 92 -7.33 -19.06 -27.97
C THR A 92 -6.24 -18.04 -27.70
N ARG A 93 -6.32 -17.29 -26.61
CA ARG A 93 -5.27 -16.31 -26.24
C ARG A 93 -3.99 -16.98 -25.82
N GLU A 94 -4.06 -18.05 -25.05
CA GLU A 94 -2.87 -18.79 -24.62
C GLU A 94 -2.19 -19.53 -25.78
N SER A 95 -2.97 -20.05 -26.72
CA SER A 95 -2.42 -20.75 -27.89
C SER A 95 -1.93 -19.83 -29.00
N ASN A 96 -2.48 -18.63 -29.12
CA ASN A 96 -2.13 -17.66 -30.16
C ASN A 96 -1.03 -16.72 -29.69
N MET A 97 0.17 -17.21 -29.63
CA MET A 97 1.35 -16.49 -29.14
C MET A 97 1.90 -15.42 -30.08
N GLY A 98 1.21 -15.06 -31.14
CA GLY A 98 1.64 -14.08 -32.13
C GLY A 98 3.14 -14.18 -32.44
N GLN A 99 3.55 -14.90 -33.47
CA GLN A 99 4.96 -14.95 -33.84
C GLN A 99 5.41 -13.58 -34.32
N LEU A 100 6.32 -12.97 -33.58
CA LEU A 100 7.14 -11.89 -34.11
C LEU A 100 8.09 -12.51 -35.15
N SER A 101 7.73 -12.42 -36.41
CA SER A 101 8.70 -12.70 -37.48
C SER A 101 9.58 -11.45 -37.63
N GLY A 102 10.70 -11.42 -36.99
CA GLY A 102 11.66 -10.33 -37.08
C GLY A 102 12.98 -10.70 -36.45
N VAL A 103 14.04 -10.15 -36.99
CA VAL A 103 15.39 -10.31 -36.46
C VAL A 103 15.44 -9.66 -35.06
N ASN A 104 15.78 -10.42 -34.03
CA ASN A 104 16.08 -9.87 -32.72
C ASN A 104 17.26 -8.93 -32.83
N ILE A 105 17.01 -7.64 -32.67
CA ILE A 105 18.09 -6.67 -32.55
C ILE A 105 18.56 -6.71 -31.11
N ALA A 106 19.85 -6.90 -30.91
CA ALA A 106 20.46 -6.97 -29.59
C ALA A 106 20.03 -5.76 -28.71
N GLY A 107 19.43 -6.04 -27.56
CA GLY A 107 18.94 -5.04 -26.62
C GLY A 107 17.42 -4.80 -26.62
N GLN A 108 16.65 -5.48 -27.45
CA GLN A 108 15.18 -5.43 -27.40
C GLN A 108 14.63 -6.47 -26.43
N VAL A 109 13.59 -6.06 -25.70
CA VAL A 109 12.84 -6.98 -24.83
C VAL A 109 12.06 -7.94 -25.72
N GLU A 110 12.30 -9.24 -25.53
CA GLU A 110 11.61 -10.29 -26.28
C GLU A 110 10.10 -10.26 -25.96
N ASN A 111 9.29 -10.67 -26.95
CA ASN A 111 7.87 -10.87 -26.72
C ASN A 111 7.67 -11.97 -25.67
N PRO A 112 6.72 -11.84 -24.74
CA PRO A 112 6.47 -12.88 -23.74
C PRO A 112 6.12 -14.20 -24.40
N THR A 113 6.75 -15.27 -23.94
CA THR A 113 6.58 -16.63 -24.46
C THR A 113 5.22 -17.23 -24.06
N SER A 114 4.56 -16.68 -23.05
CA SER A 114 3.26 -17.12 -22.54
C SER A 114 2.47 -15.90 -22.09
N GLU A 115 1.24 -15.79 -22.56
CA GLU A 115 0.32 -14.72 -22.15
C GLU A 115 0.04 -14.79 -20.64
N LEU A 116 -0.08 -16.00 -20.08
CA LEU A 116 -0.27 -16.19 -18.66
C LEU A 116 0.87 -15.59 -17.83
N GLN A 117 2.12 -15.84 -18.23
CA GLN A 117 3.29 -15.29 -17.51
C GLN A 117 3.32 -13.77 -17.60
N PHE A 118 3.04 -13.21 -18.75
CA PHE A 118 2.98 -11.77 -18.94
C PHE A 118 1.89 -11.12 -18.07
N GLN A 119 0.67 -11.67 -18.12
CA GLN A 119 -0.45 -11.16 -17.33
C GLN A 119 -0.19 -11.30 -15.82
N THR A 120 0.43 -12.40 -15.41
CA THR A 120 0.81 -12.59 -13.99
C THR A 120 1.81 -11.53 -13.55
N ALA A 121 2.87 -11.30 -14.31
CA ALA A 121 3.87 -10.29 -13.98
C ALA A 121 3.28 -8.87 -13.95
N ALA A 122 2.43 -8.53 -14.94
CA ALA A 122 1.76 -7.24 -14.99
C ALA A 122 0.80 -7.02 -13.82
N THR A 123 0.05 -8.05 -13.44
CA THR A 123 -0.89 -8.00 -12.31
C THR A 123 -0.16 -7.90 -10.98
N MET A 124 0.93 -8.62 -10.79
CA MET A 124 1.78 -8.50 -9.61
C MET A 124 2.37 -7.10 -9.48
N GLN A 125 2.79 -6.49 -10.59
CA GLN A 125 3.26 -5.11 -10.58
C GLN A 125 2.14 -4.12 -10.22
N LYS A 126 0.92 -4.35 -10.70
CA LYS A 126 -0.26 -3.56 -10.33
C LYS A 126 -0.52 -3.63 -8.83
N ILE A 127 -0.55 -4.83 -8.24
CA ILE A 127 -0.74 -5.01 -6.80
C ILE A 127 0.34 -4.26 -6.01
N ARG A 128 1.60 -4.32 -6.43
CA ARG A 128 2.68 -3.56 -5.78
C ARG A 128 2.44 -2.05 -5.82
N ASN A 129 1.98 -1.53 -6.94
CA ASN A 129 1.64 -0.11 -7.06
C ASN A 129 0.46 0.28 -6.17
N ASP A 130 -0.55 -0.59 -6.05
CA ASP A 130 -1.72 -0.37 -5.19
C ASP A 130 -1.31 -0.39 -3.70
N ILE A 131 -0.40 -1.28 -3.30
CA ILE A 131 0.16 -1.30 -1.95
C ILE A 131 0.93 -0.01 -1.67
N GLU A 132 1.81 0.41 -2.59
CA GLU A 132 2.57 1.65 -2.42
C GLU A 132 1.66 2.87 -2.30
N TYR A 133 0.65 2.97 -3.17
CA TYR A 133 -0.36 4.03 -3.09
C TYR A 133 -1.08 4.04 -1.74
N THR A 134 -1.48 2.86 -1.26
CA THR A 134 -2.17 2.71 0.03
C THR A 134 -1.26 3.08 1.20
N CYS A 135 0.01 2.68 1.19
CA CYS A 135 0.97 3.05 2.23
C CYS A 135 1.16 4.57 2.34
N ILE A 136 1.05 5.30 1.23
CA ILE A 136 1.22 6.76 1.22
C ILE A 136 -0.11 7.46 1.49
N ASN A 137 -1.16 7.12 0.72
CA ASN A 137 -2.41 7.89 0.65
C ASN A 137 -3.60 7.19 1.34
N GLY A 138 -3.41 6.01 1.90
CA GLY A 138 -4.49 5.22 2.49
C GLY A 138 -5.23 5.98 3.59
N LYS A 139 -6.54 5.76 3.67
CA LYS A 139 -7.40 6.29 4.74
C LYS A 139 -7.84 5.15 5.64
N TYR A 140 -7.78 5.41 6.94
CA TYR A 140 -8.17 4.40 7.93
C TYR A 140 -9.65 4.12 7.89
N HIS A 141 -10.01 2.85 7.73
CA HIS A 141 -11.36 2.36 7.94
C HIS A 141 -11.32 0.94 8.51
N LYS A 142 -11.93 0.76 9.66
CA LYS A 142 -12.08 -0.57 10.27
C LYS A 142 -13.44 -1.13 9.91
N SER A 143 -13.46 -2.30 9.29
CA SER A 143 -14.68 -2.99 8.91
C SER A 143 -15.57 -3.29 10.13
N THR A 144 -16.86 -3.10 9.95
CA THR A 144 -17.90 -3.40 10.94
C THR A 144 -18.63 -4.72 10.66
N GLY A 145 -18.38 -5.33 9.50
CA GLY A 145 -19.01 -6.59 9.10
C GLY A 145 -18.40 -7.18 7.84
N ASN A 146 -18.84 -8.35 7.42
CA ASN A 146 -18.26 -9.11 6.31
C ASN A 146 -18.44 -8.44 4.92
N THR A 147 -19.35 -7.50 4.80
CA THR A 147 -19.61 -6.76 3.55
C THR A 147 -18.87 -5.42 3.49
N ASP A 148 -18.23 -5.04 4.59
CA ASP A 148 -17.49 -3.80 4.73
C ASP A 148 -15.98 -4.07 4.63
N ALA A 149 -15.24 -3.26 3.87
CA ALA A 149 -13.82 -3.47 3.63
C ALA A 149 -12.96 -2.70 4.62
N SER A 150 -12.04 -3.38 5.28
CA SER A 150 -11.00 -2.72 6.06
C SER A 150 -10.00 -1.99 5.14
N GLN A 151 -9.60 -0.79 5.53
CA GLN A 151 -8.64 0.03 4.78
C GLN A 151 -7.50 0.47 5.70
N THR A 152 -6.29 0.24 5.26
CA THR A 152 -5.08 0.59 6.02
C THR A 152 -4.83 2.09 5.97
N ARG A 153 -4.47 2.68 7.12
CA ARG A 153 -4.04 4.08 7.22
C ARG A 153 -2.68 4.27 6.55
N GLY A 154 -2.61 5.24 5.65
CA GLY A 154 -1.37 5.67 5.02
C GLY A 154 -0.62 6.73 5.84
N ILE A 155 0.60 7.03 5.41
CA ILE A 155 1.48 7.99 6.09
C ILE A 155 0.88 9.40 6.09
N LEU A 156 0.29 9.84 4.98
CA LEU A 156 -0.27 11.19 4.88
C LEU A 156 -1.43 11.42 5.86
N GLU A 157 -2.22 10.40 6.13
CA GLU A 157 -3.28 10.48 7.15
C GLU A 157 -2.72 10.40 8.58
N ALA A 158 -1.62 9.68 8.77
CA ALA A 158 -0.97 9.56 10.08
C ALA A 158 -0.27 10.86 10.54
N ILE A 159 0.09 11.74 9.60
CA ILE A 159 0.73 13.01 9.90
C ILE A 159 -0.34 14.03 10.33
N VAL A 160 -0.47 14.23 11.64
CA VAL A 160 -1.46 15.15 12.23
C VAL A 160 -0.81 16.46 12.68
N THR A 161 0.44 16.42 13.15
CA THR A 161 1.19 17.56 13.66
C THR A 161 2.16 18.12 12.63
N ASN A 162 2.36 19.43 12.62
CA ASN A 162 3.25 20.13 11.68
C ASN A 162 2.84 19.96 10.19
N ALA A 163 1.56 19.71 9.92
CA ALA A 163 1.05 19.67 8.57
C ALA A 163 0.73 21.12 8.11
N VAL A 164 1.41 21.58 7.07
CA VAL A 164 1.05 22.81 6.35
C VAL A 164 -0.01 22.43 5.31
N LYS A 165 -1.23 22.97 5.47
CA LYS A 165 -2.35 22.77 4.53
C LYS A 165 -2.38 23.88 3.50
#